data_f246b7bc328774f0fb5afdd130c70ced
#
_entry.id   f246b7bc328774f0fb5afdd130c70ced
#
_cell.length_a   1.000
_cell.length_b   1.000
_cell.length_c   1.000
_cell.angle_alpha   90.00
_cell.angle_beta   90.00
_cell.angle_gamma   90.00
#
_symmetry.space_group_name_H-M   'P 1'
#
loop_
_entity.id
_entity.type
_entity.pdbx_description
1 polymer ?
#
loop_
_entity_poly.entity_id
_entity_poly.type
_entity_poly.pdbx_seq_one_letter_code
_entity_poly.pdbx_strand_id
1 'polypeptide(L)'
;FFKQKTAYEIGTGDWSSDVCSSDLHTPFGHAGERTLNRICPMGFVHSEQGIRIVEKLEKDGQGLNLTKEVRDGILNHQTSSMPSTLEGKVVRLSDKIAYINHDIDDAIRAKILSETDIPKAFTEVLGDTTKSRLNTMIQNIIHNSIGKNEICMSDEVHQAMMELRKFMFGSLYQNPLAKSEEAKADKLITELYGYYMDNIEALPDNYRRFITECGETPERVVCDYIAGMSDQYSVAKFEEIFVPTSWKV
;
A
#
# COMPACT_ATOMS: atom_id res chain seq x y z
N PHE A 1 -4.70 -5.51 -11.71
CA PHE A 1 -5.33 -6.60 -10.94
C PHE A 1 -4.92 -6.54 -9.47
N PHE A 2 -5.32 -5.49 -8.77
CA PHE A 2 -5.14 -5.39 -7.33
C PHE A 2 -6.51 -5.46 -6.68
N LYS A 3 -6.74 -6.49 -5.86
CA LYS A 3 -7.94 -6.61 -5.06
C LYS A 3 -7.66 -5.93 -3.73
N GLN A 4 -7.78 -4.60 -3.69
CA GLN A 4 -7.87 -3.88 -2.43
C GLN A 4 -9.31 -3.88 -1.95
N LYS A 5 -9.50 -4.23 -0.68
CA LYS A 5 -10.79 -4.05 -0.01
C LYS A 5 -11.01 -2.56 0.23
N THR A 6 -12.22 -2.08 0.02
CA THR A 6 -12.58 -0.70 0.32
C THR A 6 -12.64 -0.48 1.84
N ALA A 7 -12.34 0.73 2.30
CA ALA A 7 -12.46 1.15 3.72
C ALA A 7 -13.83 0.79 4.36
N TYR A 8 -14.84 0.51 3.56
CA TYR A 8 -16.17 0.09 4.01
C TYR A 8 -16.27 -1.39 4.45
N GLU A 9 -15.33 -2.24 4.03
CA GLU A 9 -15.30 -3.67 4.40
C GLU A 9 -14.54 -3.96 5.70
N ILE A 10 -13.94 -2.94 6.31
CA ILE A 10 -13.14 -3.04 7.55
C ILE A 10 -14.01 -3.23 8.80
N GLY A 11 -15.33 -3.07 8.69
CA GLY A 11 -16.26 -3.04 9.84
C GLY A 11 -16.45 -4.34 10.63
N THR A 12 -15.89 -5.49 10.21
CA THR A 12 -16.15 -6.80 10.85
C THR A 12 -14.96 -7.75 10.92
N GLY A 13 -13.74 -7.33 10.63
CA GLY A 13 -12.54 -8.16 10.62
C GLY A 13 -11.57 -7.87 11.77
N ASP A 14 -10.65 -8.79 12.02
CA ASP A 14 -9.58 -8.68 13.01
C ASP A 14 -8.63 -7.52 12.65
N TRP A 15 -8.73 -6.44 13.42
CA TRP A 15 -8.12 -5.13 13.18
C TRP A 15 -6.60 -5.10 13.19
N SER A 16 -5.93 -6.17 13.59
CA SER A 16 -4.49 -6.12 13.86
C SER A 16 -3.60 -6.32 12.64
N SER A 17 -4.10 -7.00 11.60
CA SER A 17 -3.29 -7.29 10.39
C SER A 17 -3.69 -6.49 9.16
N ASP A 18 -4.99 -6.17 8.99
CA ASP A 18 -5.48 -5.51 7.77
C ASP A 18 -5.18 -4.01 7.73
N VAL A 19 -5.12 -3.33 8.90
CA VAL A 19 -4.85 -1.89 9.00
C VAL A 19 -3.39 -1.54 8.66
N CYS A 20 -2.47 -2.51 8.70
CA CYS A 20 -1.05 -2.21 8.61
C CYS A 20 -0.47 -2.23 7.20
N SER A 21 -1.04 -2.95 6.25
CA SER A 21 -0.37 -3.10 4.95
C SER A 21 -1.22 -2.89 3.71
N SER A 22 -2.51 -3.24 3.71
CA SER A 22 -3.30 -3.22 2.48
C SER A 22 -4.16 -1.96 2.29
N ASP A 23 -4.58 -1.32 3.37
CA ASP A 23 -5.55 -0.22 3.32
C ASP A 23 -4.93 1.19 3.37
N LEU A 24 -3.62 1.26 3.58
CA LEU A 24 -2.89 2.54 3.63
C LEU A 24 -2.28 2.94 2.29
N HIS A 25 -2.39 2.07 1.28
CA HIS A 25 -1.88 2.36 -0.07
C HIS A 25 -2.87 3.20 -0.87
N THR A 26 -2.30 4.16 -1.58
CA THR A 26 -2.99 4.94 -2.62
C THR A 26 -3.49 4.03 -3.74
N PRO A 27 -4.48 4.46 -4.54
CA PRO A 27 -4.81 3.76 -5.77
C PRO A 27 -3.55 3.55 -6.62
N PHE A 28 -3.41 2.37 -7.19
CA PHE A 28 -2.24 1.89 -7.94
C PHE A 28 -0.94 1.79 -7.12
N GLY A 29 -1.05 1.63 -5.81
CA GLY A 29 0.07 1.37 -4.91
C GLY A 29 1.17 2.43 -5.01
N HIS A 30 2.44 2.00 -5.14
CA HIS A 30 3.59 2.93 -5.21
C HIS A 30 3.57 3.90 -6.40
N ALA A 31 2.89 3.55 -7.51
CA ALA A 31 2.73 4.48 -8.63
C ALA A 31 1.88 5.67 -8.22
N GLY A 32 0.76 5.42 -7.55
CA GLY A 32 -0.09 6.47 -7.01
C GLY A 32 0.59 7.30 -5.93
N GLU A 33 1.32 6.66 -5.02
CA GLU A 33 2.10 7.36 -4.00
C GLU A 33 3.11 8.34 -4.62
N ARG A 34 3.90 7.89 -5.61
CA ARG A 34 4.83 8.78 -6.33
C ARG A 34 4.12 9.94 -6.99
N THR A 35 2.95 9.69 -7.59
CA THR A 35 2.15 10.72 -8.23
C THR A 35 1.65 11.75 -7.22
N LEU A 36 1.00 11.30 -6.14
CA LEU A 36 0.51 12.20 -5.09
C LEU A 36 1.66 12.97 -4.43
N ASN A 37 2.80 12.33 -4.16
CA ASN A 37 3.97 13.01 -3.62
C ASN A 37 4.49 14.14 -4.54
N ARG A 38 4.37 13.96 -5.85
CA ARG A 38 4.79 14.95 -6.86
C ARG A 38 3.82 16.12 -6.99
N ILE A 39 2.50 15.85 -6.96
CA ILE A 39 1.48 16.88 -7.25
C ILE A 39 0.94 17.57 -6.00
N CYS A 40 0.98 16.92 -4.84
CA CYS A 40 0.52 17.48 -3.57
C CYS A 40 1.60 18.44 -3.01
N PRO A 41 1.28 19.73 -2.76
CA PRO A 41 2.28 20.71 -2.32
C PRO A 41 3.01 20.36 -1.02
N MET A 42 2.35 19.61 -0.11
CA MET A 42 2.96 19.15 1.14
C MET A 42 3.70 17.81 1.00
N GLY A 43 3.77 17.25 -0.22
CA GLY A 43 4.24 15.88 -0.44
C GLY A 43 3.27 14.83 0.06
N PHE A 44 3.63 13.56 -0.15
CA PHE A 44 2.84 12.41 0.28
C PHE A 44 3.74 11.22 0.62
N VAL A 45 3.54 10.65 1.80
CA VAL A 45 4.17 9.41 2.26
C VAL A 45 3.09 8.53 2.88
N HIS A 46 2.91 7.31 2.38
CA HIS A 46 1.78 6.46 2.80
C HIS A 46 1.78 6.13 4.29
N SER A 47 2.94 5.98 4.95
CA SER A 47 3.00 5.74 6.40
C SER A 47 2.55 6.95 7.24
N GLU A 48 2.83 8.17 6.78
CA GLU A 48 2.32 9.41 7.40
C GLU A 48 0.82 9.56 7.14
N GLN A 49 0.38 9.20 5.92
CA GLN A 49 -1.04 9.16 5.58
C GLN A 49 -1.78 8.14 6.43
N GLY A 50 -1.20 6.97 6.71
CA GLY A 50 -1.75 5.99 7.62
C GLY A 50 -2.00 6.54 9.02
N ILE A 51 -1.05 7.28 9.58
CA ILE A 51 -1.25 7.99 10.86
C ILE A 51 -2.38 9.00 10.76
N ARG A 52 -2.44 9.76 9.67
CA ARG A 52 -3.51 10.74 9.46
C ARG A 52 -4.89 10.08 9.37
N ILE A 53 -5.00 8.95 8.67
CA ILE A 53 -6.24 8.17 8.59
C ILE A 53 -6.70 7.80 10.00
N VAL A 54 -5.87 7.10 10.77
CA VAL A 54 -6.25 6.59 12.09
C VAL A 54 -6.42 7.66 13.16
N GLU A 55 -5.80 8.84 13.03
CA GLU A 55 -5.90 9.92 14.00
C GLU A 55 -6.95 10.97 13.66
N LYS A 56 -7.24 11.18 12.36
CA LYS A 56 -8.07 12.30 11.93
C LYS A 56 -9.24 11.92 11.02
N LEU A 57 -9.05 10.99 10.07
CA LEU A 57 -10.09 10.75 9.06
C LEU A 57 -11.12 9.74 9.53
N GLU A 58 -10.72 8.72 10.27
CA GLU A 58 -11.60 7.68 10.78
C GLU A 58 -12.67 8.24 11.75
N LYS A 59 -13.81 7.53 11.83
CA LYS A 59 -14.96 7.88 12.69
C LYS A 59 -15.43 9.32 12.51
N ASP A 60 -15.59 9.75 11.27
CA ASP A 60 -16.07 11.10 10.94
C ASP A 60 -15.22 12.22 11.56
N GLY A 61 -13.91 12.05 11.54
CA GLY A 61 -12.97 13.04 12.03
C GLY A 61 -12.57 12.91 13.51
N GLN A 62 -13.03 11.87 14.21
CA GLN A 62 -12.71 11.66 15.64
C GLN A 62 -11.44 10.82 15.85
N GLY A 63 -11.00 10.08 14.82
CA GLY A 63 -9.89 9.16 14.90
C GLY A 63 -10.18 7.90 15.75
N LEU A 64 -9.22 6.97 15.75
CA LEU A 64 -9.36 5.67 16.42
C LEU A 64 -8.87 5.64 17.86
N ASN A 65 -8.21 6.69 18.35
CA ASN A 65 -7.61 6.75 19.70
C ASN A 65 -6.64 5.59 19.98
N LEU A 66 -5.74 5.30 19.03
CA LEU A 66 -4.75 4.23 19.15
C LEU A 66 -3.64 4.58 20.13
N THR A 67 -3.02 3.56 20.73
CA THR A 67 -1.84 3.75 21.60
C THR A 67 -0.64 4.24 20.79
N LYS A 68 0.37 4.78 21.49
CA LYS A 68 1.61 5.26 20.86
C LYS A 68 2.36 4.12 20.14
N GLU A 69 2.32 2.93 20.72
CA GLU A 69 2.98 1.73 20.21
C GLU A 69 2.37 1.29 18.87
N VAL A 70 1.04 1.30 18.75
CA VAL A 70 0.35 0.97 17.50
C VAL A 70 0.65 2.02 16.43
N ARG A 71 0.62 3.31 16.77
CA ARG A 71 0.98 4.40 15.86
C ARG A 71 2.43 4.34 15.40
N ASP A 72 3.35 4.01 16.32
CA ASP A 72 4.75 3.77 15.98
C ASP A 72 4.90 2.62 14.97
N GLY A 73 4.16 1.53 15.17
CA GLY A 73 4.11 0.40 14.22
C GLY A 73 3.64 0.82 12.84
N ILE A 74 2.54 1.59 12.75
CA ILE A 74 2.01 2.10 11.47
C ILE A 74 3.03 3.03 10.79
N LEU A 75 3.61 3.97 11.52
CA LEU A 75 4.55 4.94 10.96
C LEU A 75 5.85 4.28 10.48
N ASN A 76 6.32 3.26 11.17
CA ASN A 76 7.64 2.68 10.99
C ASN A 76 7.65 1.27 10.34
N HIS A 77 6.56 0.85 9.68
CA HIS A 77 6.50 -0.46 9.02
C HIS A 77 7.40 -0.54 7.77
N GLN A 78 7.75 0.59 7.17
CA GLN A 78 8.58 0.65 5.96
C GLN A 78 9.99 0.07 6.14
N THR A 79 10.64 -0.25 5.00
CA THR A 79 12.01 -0.80 5.01
C THR A 79 13.04 0.18 5.57
N SER A 80 12.84 1.47 5.36
CA SER A 80 13.75 2.55 5.77
C SER A 80 13.68 2.92 7.26
N SER A 81 12.68 2.41 7.98
CA SER A 81 12.42 2.71 9.38
C SER A 81 12.32 1.44 10.24
N MET A 82 12.30 1.60 11.57
CA MET A 82 12.24 0.49 12.52
C MET A 82 11.30 0.81 13.66
N PRO A 83 10.22 0.01 13.86
CA PRO A 83 9.34 0.16 15.01
C PRO A 83 10.06 -0.09 16.32
N SER A 84 9.62 0.58 17.37
CA SER A 84 10.21 0.47 18.70
C SER A 84 9.80 -0.81 19.45
N THR A 85 8.61 -1.35 19.14
CA THR A 85 8.04 -2.53 19.80
C THR A 85 8.35 -3.83 19.05
N LEU A 86 8.30 -4.96 19.75
CA LEU A 86 8.44 -6.29 19.12
C LEU A 86 7.28 -6.58 18.18
N GLU A 87 6.05 -6.21 18.57
CA GLU A 87 4.85 -6.35 17.76
C GLU A 87 4.98 -5.58 16.45
N GLY A 88 5.41 -4.33 16.50
CA GLY A 88 5.68 -3.52 15.30
C GLY A 88 6.74 -4.14 14.40
N LYS A 89 7.79 -4.75 14.97
CA LYS A 89 8.82 -5.47 14.19
C LYS A 89 8.28 -6.74 13.54
N VAL A 90 7.37 -7.47 14.22
CA VAL A 90 6.65 -8.61 13.61
C VAL A 90 5.85 -8.14 12.41
N VAL A 91 5.04 -7.10 12.57
CA VAL A 91 4.23 -6.53 11.48
C VAL A 91 5.13 -6.12 10.30
N ARG A 92 6.21 -5.39 10.57
CA ARG A 92 7.16 -4.94 9.54
C ARG A 92 7.79 -6.10 8.74
N LEU A 93 8.11 -7.22 9.37
CA LEU A 93 8.65 -8.39 8.67
C LEU A 93 7.55 -9.14 7.93
N SER A 94 6.36 -9.26 8.52
CA SER A 94 5.19 -9.88 7.88
C SER A 94 4.78 -9.14 6.61
N ASP A 95 4.75 -7.81 6.65
CA ASP A 95 4.49 -6.95 5.50
C ASP A 95 5.48 -7.22 4.35
N LYS A 96 6.77 -7.26 4.65
CA LYS A 96 7.79 -7.58 3.64
C LYS A 96 7.62 -8.96 3.01
N ILE A 97 7.31 -9.97 3.83
CA ILE A 97 7.09 -11.33 3.35
C ILE A 97 5.84 -11.39 2.47
N ALA A 98 4.74 -10.77 2.92
CA ALA A 98 3.50 -10.70 2.18
C ALA A 98 3.71 -10.01 0.83
N TYR A 99 4.31 -8.81 0.84
CA TYR A 99 4.56 -8.01 -0.35
C TYR A 99 5.36 -8.79 -1.42
N ILE A 100 6.50 -9.40 -1.06
CA ILE A 100 7.32 -10.15 -2.02
C ILE A 100 6.54 -11.32 -2.64
N ASN A 101 5.78 -12.05 -1.84
CA ASN A 101 5.05 -13.21 -2.33
C ASN A 101 3.82 -12.81 -3.17
N HIS A 102 3.13 -11.75 -2.81
CA HIS A 102 2.03 -11.20 -3.61
C HIS A 102 2.53 -10.68 -4.96
N ASP A 103 3.65 -9.96 -4.99
CA ASP A 103 4.26 -9.50 -6.24
C ASP A 103 4.63 -10.66 -7.19
N ILE A 104 5.14 -11.78 -6.63
CA ILE A 104 5.44 -12.99 -7.41
C ILE A 104 4.14 -13.58 -7.97
N ASP A 105 3.12 -13.76 -7.13
CA ASP A 105 1.84 -14.35 -7.56
C ASP A 105 1.17 -13.48 -8.63
N ASP A 106 1.21 -12.16 -8.49
CA ASP A 106 0.65 -11.22 -9.46
C ASP A 106 1.44 -11.23 -10.79
N ALA A 107 2.77 -11.31 -10.72
CA ALA A 107 3.62 -11.44 -11.90
C ALA A 107 3.34 -12.72 -12.68
N ILE A 108 3.11 -13.83 -11.96
CA ILE A 108 2.76 -15.12 -12.57
C ILE A 108 1.36 -15.04 -13.20
N ARG A 109 0.37 -14.46 -12.51
CA ARG A 109 -0.98 -14.26 -13.06
C ARG A 109 -0.98 -13.37 -14.30
N ALA A 110 -0.14 -12.32 -14.29
CA ALA A 110 0.05 -11.43 -15.43
C ALA A 110 0.86 -12.04 -16.57
N LYS A 111 1.39 -13.28 -16.39
CA LYS A 111 2.28 -13.98 -17.34
C LYS A 111 3.54 -13.19 -17.67
N ILE A 112 4.01 -12.39 -16.75
CA ILE A 112 5.28 -11.66 -16.81
C ILE A 112 6.42 -12.56 -16.33
N LEU A 113 6.13 -13.43 -15.36
CA LEU A 113 7.06 -14.34 -14.71
C LEU A 113 6.45 -15.75 -14.65
N SER A 114 7.29 -16.76 -14.58
CA SER A 114 6.91 -18.12 -14.18
C SER A 114 7.71 -18.54 -12.94
N GLU A 115 7.24 -19.51 -12.16
CA GLU A 115 7.98 -20.06 -11.01
C GLU A 115 9.40 -20.50 -11.40
N THR A 116 9.58 -20.99 -12.64
CA THR A 116 10.88 -21.47 -13.16
C THR A 116 11.85 -20.35 -13.50
N ASP A 117 11.39 -19.09 -13.59
CA ASP A 117 12.27 -17.94 -13.86
C ASP A 117 12.94 -17.42 -12.59
N ILE A 118 12.43 -17.83 -11.43
CA ILE A 118 13.04 -17.47 -10.14
C ILE A 118 14.37 -18.22 -9.99
N PRO A 119 15.48 -17.51 -9.80
CA PRO A 119 16.79 -18.14 -9.68
C PRO A 119 16.85 -19.23 -8.60
N LYS A 120 17.46 -20.37 -8.93
CA LYS A 120 17.59 -21.51 -8.00
C LYS A 120 18.26 -21.14 -6.68
N ALA A 121 19.22 -20.23 -6.69
CA ALA A 121 19.86 -19.74 -5.48
C ALA A 121 18.85 -19.22 -4.43
N PHE A 122 17.70 -18.68 -4.86
CA PHE A 122 16.67 -18.21 -3.94
C PHE A 122 15.70 -19.33 -3.58
N THR A 123 15.33 -20.19 -4.55
CA THR A 123 14.36 -21.26 -4.30
C THR A 123 14.93 -22.39 -3.44
N GLU A 124 16.23 -22.63 -3.49
CA GLU A 124 16.93 -23.59 -2.62
C GLU A 124 16.89 -23.17 -1.13
N VAL A 125 16.97 -21.87 -0.85
CA VAL A 125 16.95 -21.33 0.51
C VAL A 125 15.52 -21.06 0.99
N LEU A 126 14.69 -20.45 0.16
CA LEU A 126 13.37 -19.95 0.56
C LEU A 126 12.24 -20.92 0.25
N GLY A 127 12.41 -21.80 -0.73
CA GLY A 127 11.38 -22.67 -1.29
C GLY A 127 10.95 -22.26 -2.69
N ASP A 128 10.42 -23.22 -3.42
CA ASP A 128 10.08 -23.14 -4.84
C ASP A 128 8.63 -22.75 -5.14
N THR A 129 7.79 -22.72 -4.13
CA THR A 129 6.37 -22.29 -4.22
C THR A 129 6.08 -21.20 -3.22
N THR A 130 5.05 -20.39 -3.44
CA THR A 130 4.57 -19.38 -2.49
C THR A 130 4.34 -19.97 -1.11
N LYS A 131 3.74 -21.17 -1.04
CA LYS A 131 3.50 -21.85 0.25
C LYS A 131 4.80 -22.23 0.95
N SER A 132 5.78 -22.79 0.24
CA SER A 132 7.06 -23.18 0.84
C SER A 132 7.86 -21.95 1.25
N ARG A 133 7.90 -20.90 0.43
CA ARG A 133 8.55 -19.61 0.76
C ARG A 133 8.01 -18.98 2.02
N LEU A 134 6.67 -18.85 2.11
CA LEU A 134 6.00 -18.31 3.31
C LEU A 134 6.34 -19.14 4.54
N ASN A 135 6.22 -20.47 4.45
CA ASN A 135 6.52 -21.35 5.58
C ASN A 135 7.97 -21.23 6.03
N THR A 136 8.94 -21.24 5.10
CA THR A 136 10.37 -21.11 5.42
C THR A 136 10.67 -19.81 6.14
N MET A 137 10.19 -18.68 5.60
CA MET A 137 10.48 -17.36 6.19
C MET A 137 9.80 -17.19 7.55
N ILE A 138 8.54 -17.61 7.70
CA ILE A 138 7.82 -17.52 8.99
C ILE A 138 8.47 -18.41 10.05
N GLN A 139 8.76 -19.69 9.74
CA GLN A 139 9.43 -20.60 10.66
C GLN A 139 10.82 -20.10 11.04
N ASN A 140 11.56 -19.53 10.09
CA ASN A 140 12.88 -18.97 10.35
C ASN A 140 12.82 -17.78 11.32
N ILE A 141 11.85 -16.87 11.17
CA ILE A 141 11.63 -15.77 12.12
C ILE A 141 11.31 -16.33 13.51
N ILE A 142 10.39 -17.28 13.62
CA ILE A 142 9.98 -17.86 14.89
C ILE A 142 11.21 -18.47 15.59
N HIS A 143 11.96 -19.34 14.91
CA HIS A 143 13.12 -20.03 15.52
C HIS A 143 14.24 -19.05 15.92
N ASN A 144 14.45 -17.98 15.17
CA ASN A 144 15.51 -17.01 15.48
C ASN A 144 15.11 -15.99 16.54
N SER A 145 13.81 -15.78 16.78
CA SER A 145 13.28 -14.77 17.71
C SER A 145 12.86 -15.32 19.07
N ILE A 146 12.48 -16.59 19.17
CA ILE A 146 12.04 -17.20 20.44
C ILE A 146 13.10 -17.02 21.53
N GLY A 147 12.68 -16.46 22.66
CA GLY A 147 13.54 -16.24 23.83
C GLY A 147 14.49 -15.05 23.71
N LYS A 148 14.41 -14.27 22.64
CA LYS A 148 15.18 -13.05 22.43
C LYS A 148 14.30 -11.81 22.52
N ASN A 149 14.88 -10.68 22.90
CA ASN A 149 14.21 -9.37 22.81
C ASN A 149 14.41 -8.73 21.43
N GLU A 150 14.24 -9.53 20.37
CA GLU A 150 14.46 -9.14 18.99
C GLU A 150 13.62 -10.02 18.06
N ILE A 151 13.10 -9.44 16.99
CA ILE A 151 12.43 -10.16 15.91
C ILE A 151 13.35 -10.13 14.69
N CYS A 152 13.88 -11.31 14.32
CA CYS A 152 14.87 -11.41 13.25
C CYS A 152 14.76 -12.73 12.47
N MET A 153 15.34 -12.73 11.28
CA MET A 153 15.66 -13.92 10.48
C MET A 153 17.13 -14.28 10.64
N SER A 154 17.51 -15.51 10.26
CA SER A 154 18.91 -15.82 10.01
C SER A 154 19.46 -14.99 8.85
N ASP A 155 20.77 -14.71 8.86
CA ASP A 155 21.41 -13.91 7.81
C ASP A 155 21.20 -14.53 6.42
N GLU A 156 21.26 -15.85 6.30
CA GLU A 156 21.06 -16.57 5.04
C GLU A 156 19.66 -16.33 4.46
N VAL A 157 18.60 -16.51 5.26
CA VAL A 157 17.21 -16.35 4.82
C VAL A 157 16.92 -14.87 4.55
N HIS A 158 17.42 -13.97 5.39
CA HIS A 158 17.27 -12.54 5.19
C HIS A 158 17.93 -12.07 3.89
N GLN A 159 19.17 -12.52 3.62
CA GLN A 159 19.87 -12.18 2.39
C GLN A 159 19.12 -12.72 1.17
N ALA A 160 18.74 -13.99 1.18
CA ALA A 160 17.98 -14.59 0.07
C ALA A 160 16.66 -13.85 -0.19
N MET A 161 15.95 -13.45 0.86
CA MET A 161 14.72 -12.63 0.74
C MET A 161 15.01 -11.27 0.11
N MET A 162 16.07 -10.58 0.51
CA MET A 162 16.41 -9.27 -0.03
C MET A 162 16.88 -9.34 -1.49
N GLU A 163 17.60 -10.39 -1.86
CA GLU A 163 18.04 -10.62 -3.24
C GLU A 163 16.85 -11.01 -4.14
N LEU A 164 15.93 -11.85 -3.64
CA LEU A 164 14.67 -12.15 -4.33
C LEU A 164 13.86 -10.87 -4.58
N ARG A 165 13.72 -10.01 -3.58
CA ARG A 165 13.07 -8.70 -3.74
C ARG A 165 13.74 -7.86 -4.83
N LYS A 166 15.08 -7.82 -4.85
CA LYS A 166 15.84 -7.09 -5.87
C LYS A 166 15.62 -7.68 -7.27
N PHE A 167 15.58 -9.00 -7.39
CA PHE A 167 15.26 -9.70 -8.63
C PHE A 167 13.85 -9.33 -9.12
N MET A 168 12.85 -9.36 -8.24
CA MET A 168 11.48 -8.98 -8.57
C MET A 168 11.41 -7.51 -9.02
N PHE A 169 12.12 -6.63 -8.32
CA PHE A 169 12.19 -5.22 -8.72
C PHE A 169 12.73 -5.06 -10.15
N GLY A 170 13.79 -5.75 -10.51
CA GLY A 170 14.36 -5.70 -11.86
C GLY A 170 13.44 -6.31 -12.93
N SER A 171 12.76 -7.38 -12.60
CA SER A 171 11.93 -8.15 -13.56
C SER A 171 10.57 -7.52 -13.82
N LEU A 172 9.91 -6.98 -12.79
CA LEU A 172 8.57 -6.40 -12.87
C LEU A 172 8.59 -4.92 -13.26
N TYR A 173 9.32 -4.10 -12.52
CA TYR A 173 9.24 -2.64 -12.70
C TYR A 173 9.98 -2.13 -13.94
N GLN A 174 10.81 -2.94 -14.58
CA GLN A 174 11.42 -2.60 -15.88
C GLN A 174 10.61 -3.12 -17.07
N ASN A 175 9.54 -3.88 -16.82
CA ASN A 175 8.69 -4.39 -17.90
C ASN A 175 7.97 -3.24 -18.60
N PRO A 176 8.05 -3.10 -19.94
CA PRO A 176 7.40 -2.04 -20.69
C PRO A 176 5.88 -1.99 -20.51
N LEU A 177 5.25 -3.15 -20.31
CA LEU A 177 3.80 -3.24 -20.06
C LEU A 177 3.43 -2.62 -18.70
N ALA A 178 4.17 -2.95 -17.64
CA ALA A 178 3.96 -2.37 -16.31
C ALA A 178 4.17 -0.85 -16.35
N LYS A 179 5.22 -0.37 -17.01
CA LYS A 179 5.48 1.08 -17.17
C LYS A 179 4.37 1.81 -17.93
N SER A 180 3.77 1.17 -18.92
CA SER A 180 2.66 1.79 -19.65
C SER A 180 1.42 1.97 -18.77
N GLU A 181 1.12 1.00 -17.90
CA GLU A 181 0.01 1.10 -16.95
C GLU A 181 0.30 2.10 -15.83
N GLU A 182 1.53 2.17 -15.33
CA GLU A 182 1.94 3.22 -14.38
C GLU A 182 1.75 4.63 -14.94
N ALA A 183 2.08 4.85 -16.22
CA ALA A 183 1.88 6.14 -16.88
C ALA A 183 0.40 6.53 -17.00
N LYS A 184 -0.47 5.54 -17.20
CA LYS A 184 -1.94 5.78 -17.20
C LYS A 184 -2.43 6.12 -15.80
N ALA A 185 -1.96 5.41 -14.78
CA ALA A 185 -2.30 5.67 -13.39
C ALA A 185 -1.84 7.08 -12.96
N ASP A 186 -0.62 7.47 -13.32
CA ASP A 186 -0.09 8.82 -13.07
C ASP A 186 -0.99 9.90 -13.67
N LYS A 187 -1.37 9.73 -14.94
CA LYS A 187 -2.27 10.66 -15.60
C LYS A 187 -3.64 10.72 -14.92
N LEU A 188 -4.24 9.55 -14.64
CA LEU A 188 -5.54 9.45 -14.02
C LEU A 188 -5.59 10.18 -12.66
N ILE A 189 -4.62 9.92 -11.79
CA ILE A 189 -4.54 10.57 -10.47
C ILE A 189 -4.32 12.07 -10.61
N THR A 190 -3.46 12.49 -11.54
CA THR A 190 -3.18 13.92 -11.78
C THR A 190 -4.43 14.67 -12.24
N GLU A 191 -5.19 14.09 -13.17
CA GLU A 191 -6.44 14.68 -13.65
C GLU A 191 -7.53 14.73 -12.56
N LEU A 192 -7.69 13.64 -11.78
CA LEU A 192 -8.61 13.64 -10.66
C LEU A 192 -8.25 14.70 -9.61
N TYR A 193 -6.97 14.83 -9.28
CA TYR A 193 -6.50 15.83 -8.32
C TYR A 193 -6.81 17.25 -8.84
N GLY A 194 -6.48 17.56 -10.09
CA GLY A 194 -6.80 18.85 -10.71
C GLY A 194 -8.29 19.14 -10.69
N TYR A 195 -9.11 18.16 -11.08
CA TYR A 195 -10.57 18.33 -11.09
C TYR A 195 -11.12 18.69 -9.70
N TYR A 196 -10.73 17.95 -8.64
CA TYR A 196 -11.23 18.22 -7.29
C TYR A 196 -10.64 19.50 -6.69
N MET A 197 -9.44 19.94 -7.11
CA MET A 197 -8.91 21.25 -6.74
C MET A 197 -9.70 22.39 -7.35
N ASP A 198 -10.14 22.23 -8.61
CA ASP A 198 -10.95 23.24 -9.31
C ASP A 198 -12.44 23.19 -8.89
N ASN A 199 -12.90 22.06 -8.33
CA ASN A 199 -14.31 21.81 -7.98
C ASN A 199 -14.41 21.21 -6.57
N ILE A 200 -14.07 21.98 -5.54
CA ILE A 200 -14.07 21.52 -4.13
C ILE A 200 -15.45 21.04 -3.69
N GLU A 201 -16.52 21.62 -4.21
CA GLU A 201 -17.90 21.23 -3.94
C GLU A 201 -18.27 19.83 -4.49
N ALA A 202 -17.48 19.28 -5.40
CA ALA A 202 -17.64 17.91 -5.90
C ALA A 202 -17.09 16.85 -4.93
N LEU A 203 -16.31 17.25 -3.92
CA LEU A 203 -15.89 16.33 -2.86
C LEU A 203 -17.10 15.85 -2.04
N PRO A 204 -17.08 14.62 -1.51
CA PRO A 204 -18.06 14.16 -0.56
C PRO A 204 -18.16 15.06 0.68
N ASP A 205 -19.35 15.18 1.26
CA ASP A 205 -19.61 16.09 2.40
C ASP A 205 -18.69 15.84 3.60
N ASN A 206 -18.42 14.58 3.90
CA ASN A 206 -17.51 14.20 4.99
C ASN A 206 -16.09 14.70 4.78
N TYR A 207 -15.60 14.81 3.54
CA TYR A 207 -14.30 15.42 3.24
C TYR A 207 -14.37 16.96 3.24
N ARG A 208 -15.42 17.57 2.67
CA ARG A 208 -15.57 19.03 2.68
C ARG A 208 -15.59 19.63 4.08
N ARG A 209 -16.13 18.89 5.07
CA ARG A 209 -16.13 19.32 6.47
C ARG A 209 -14.74 19.56 7.04
N PHE A 210 -13.71 18.80 6.60
CA PHE A 210 -12.34 19.07 7.04
C PHE A 210 -11.85 20.45 6.61
N ILE A 211 -12.29 20.95 5.45
CA ILE A 211 -11.97 22.30 5.00
C ILE A 211 -12.79 23.33 5.80
N THR A 212 -14.10 23.15 5.87
CA THR A 212 -15.01 24.18 6.40
C THR A 212 -15.06 24.25 7.91
N GLU A 213 -14.91 23.12 8.61
CA GLU A 213 -15.06 23.02 10.06
C GLU A 213 -13.70 22.85 10.78
N CYS A 214 -12.75 22.13 10.17
CA CYS A 214 -11.45 21.84 10.78
C CYS A 214 -10.32 22.76 10.30
N GLY A 215 -10.54 23.60 9.27
CA GLY A 215 -9.55 24.53 8.73
C GLY A 215 -8.38 23.87 7.99
N GLU A 216 -8.59 22.63 7.50
CA GLU A 216 -7.60 21.94 6.66
C GLU A 216 -7.54 22.60 5.27
N THR A 217 -6.39 22.55 4.62
CA THR A 217 -6.25 23.12 3.28
C THR A 217 -6.94 22.24 2.23
N PRO A 218 -7.50 22.84 1.16
CA PRO A 218 -8.09 22.09 0.06
C PRO A 218 -7.16 21.04 -0.52
N GLU A 219 -5.89 21.37 -0.72
CA GLU A 219 -4.87 20.48 -1.26
C GLU A 219 -4.70 19.23 -0.40
N ARG A 220 -4.74 19.38 0.92
CA ARG A 220 -4.62 18.26 1.85
C ARG A 220 -5.84 17.36 1.78
N VAL A 221 -7.03 17.94 1.77
CA VAL A 221 -8.30 17.18 1.78
C VAL A 221 -8.52 16.47 0.43
N VAL A 222 -8.18 17.09 -0.69
CA VAL A 222 -8.22 16.45 -2.00
C VAL A 222 -7.24 15.28 -2.05
N CYS A 223 -6.03 15.46 -1.51
CA CYS A 223 -5.05 14.39 -1.39
C CYS A 223 -5.57 13.22 -0.54
N ASP A 224 -6.17 13.50 0.62
CA ASP A 224 -6.79 12.48 1.49
C ASP A 224 -7.89 11.70 0.76
N TYR A 225 -8.74 12.39 0.03
CA TYR A 225 -9.84 11.76 -0.70
C TYR A 225 -9.34 10.83 -1.79
N ILE A 226 -8.36 11.28 -2.59
CA ILE A 226 -7.79 10.45 -3.67
C ILE A 226 -6.99 9.29 -3.07
N ALA A 227 -6.21 9.53 -2.03
CA ALA A 227 -5.44 8.48 -1.35
C ALA A 227 -6.33 7.37 -0.77
N GLY A 228 -7.57 7.69 -0.38
CA GLY A 228 -8.55 6.72 0.12
C GLY A 228 -9.33 5.97 -0.96
N MET A 229 -9.08 6.22 -2.24
CA MET A 229 -9.76 5.51 -3.32
C MET A 229 -9.16 4.12 -3.55
N SER A 230 -10.00 3.13 -3.91
CA SER A 230 -9.51 1.91 -4.54
C SER A 230 -9.18 2.16 -6.02
N ASP A 231 -8.40 1.27 -6.64
CA ASP A 231 -8.08 1.32 -8.06
C ASP A 231 -9.36 1.39 -8.91
N GLN A 232 -10.32 0.50 -8.63
CA GLN A 232 -11.58 0.44 -9.36
C GLN A 232 -12.41 1.72 -9.18
N TYR A 233 -12.45 2.26 -7.97
CA TYR A 233 -13.20 3.48 -7.69
C TYR A 233 -12.57 4.70 -8.39
N SER A 234 -11.24 4.79 -8.40
CA SER A 234 -10.54 5.88 -9.09
C SER A 234 -10.74 5.83 -10.61
N VAL A 235 -10.71 4.63 -11.21
CA VAL A 235 -11.03 4.44 -12.63
C VAL A 235 -12.48 4.83 -12.92
N ALA A 236 -13.45 4.36 -12.13
CA ALA A 236 -14.86 4.70 -12.31
C ALA A 236 -15.11 6.21 -12.17
N LYS A 237 -14.46 6.88 -11.20
CA LYS A 237 -14.54 8.34 -11.06
C LYS A 237 -13.91 9.09 -12.23
N PHE A 238 -12.80 8.62 -12.72
CA PHE A 238 -12.19 9.19 -13.92
C PHE A 238 -13.12 9.07 -15.14
N GLU A 239 -13.71 7.89 -15.35
CA GLU A 239 -14.67 7.69 -16.45
C GLU A 239 -15.91 8.57 -16.30
N GLU A 240 -16.46 8.67 -15.09
CA GLU A 240 -17.62 9.53 -14.79
C GLU A 240 -17.36 11.00 -15.12
N ILE A 241 -16.16 11.50 -14.82
CA ILE A 241 -15.81 12.93 -14.94
C ILE A 241 -15.31 13.28 -16.35
N PHE A 242 -14.47 12.44 -16.93
CA PHE A 242 -13.71 12.78 -18.14
C PHE A 242 -14.14 12.06 -19.41
N VAL A 243 -14.96 11.01 -19.30
CA VAL A 243 -15.41 10.26 -20.46
C VAL A 243 -16.86 10.60 -20.80
N PRO A 244 -17.16 11.18 -21.97
CA PRO A 244 -18.52 11.48 -22.36
C PRO A 244 -19.38 10.21 -22.45
N THR A 245 -20.60 10.25 -21.89
CA THR A 245 -21.57 9.17 -22.08
C THR A 245 -22.18 9.25 -23.49
N SER A 246 -22.18 8.12 -24.20
CA SER A 246 -22.87 8.05 -25.50
C SER A 246 -24.37 8.22 -25.32
N TRP A 247 -24.99 8.94 -26.23
CA TRP A 247 -26.45 9.03 -26.28
C TRP A 247 -27.01 7.63 -26.54
N LYS A 248 -27.84 7.12 -25.62
CA LYS A 248 -28.62 5.92 -25.89
C LYS A 248 -29.76 6.34 -26.82
N VAL A 249 -29.64 5.94 -28.08
CA VAL A 249 -30.72 6.05 -29.09
C VAL A 249 -31.67 4.88 -28.88
#